data_8c89a081944c55db4e9b56eb377bda00
#
_entry.id   8c89a081944c55db4e9b56eb377bda00
#
_cell.length_a   1.000
_cell.length_b   1.000
_cell.length_c   1.000
_cell.angle_alpha   90.00
_cell.angle_beta   90.00
_cell.angle_gamma   90.00
#
_symmetry.space_group_name_H-M   'P 1'
#
loop_
_entity.id
_entity.type
_entity.pdbx_description
1 polymer ?
#
loop_
_entity_poly.entity_id
_entity_poly.type
_entity_poly.pdbx_seq_one_letter_code
_entity_poly.pdbx_strand_id
1 'polypeptide(L)'
;MLEWHPSDSPEAAARSIISAMFGVIQYSMMLRNLPQSHRAVIRHWLSFSQQHRDTVLKGSFRAYNPESQYPLLEAESETERIFGAYVSGMVVPCGMLDRPIYVLNGTGRDEVILELPSTPTRVVAFDAQGREVLISMPSVGGISKIAVPAGGYVRLGLADTKNLSVR
;
A
#
# COMPACT_ATOMS: atom_id res chain seq x y z
N MET A 1 8.61 17.06 4.10
CA MET A 1 7.58 17.54 5.04
C MET A 1 6.23 17.39 4.34
N LEU A 2 5.24 16.81 5.00
CA LEU A 2 3.91 16.58 4.42
C LEU A 2 2.95 17.68 4.87
N GLU A 3 2.23 18.20 3.89
CA GLU A 3 1.17 19.18 4.09
C GLU A 3 0.07 18.96 3.05
N TRP A 4 -1.19 19.14 3.45
CA TRP A 4 -2.36 19.16 2.57
C TRP A 4 -3.44 20.06 3.17
N HIS A 5 -4.41 20.44 2.35
CA HIS A 5 -5.47 21.33 2.81
C HIS A 5 -6.59 20.54 3.53
N PRO A 6 -7.22 21.08 4.59
CA PRO A 6 -8.33 20.39 5.28
C PRO A 6 -9.54 20.07 4.41
N SER A 7 -9.70 20.72 3.25
CA SER A 7 -10.77 20.41 2.27
C SER A 7 -10.39 19.32 1.27
N ASP A 8 -9.16 18.83 1.26
CA ASP A 8 -8.77 17.73 0.39
C ASP A 8 -9.51 16.46 0.79
N SER A 9 -9.62 15.51 -0.13
CA SER A 9 -10.23 14.22 0.21
C SER A 9 -9.31 13.38 1.10
N PRO A 10 -9.86 12.45 1.91
CA PRO A 10 -9.06 11.49 2.67
C PRO A 10 -8.07 10.71 1.79
N GLU A 11 -8.48 10.38 0.56
CA GLU A 11 -7.65 9.67 -0.42
C GLU A 11 -6.46 10.53 -0.86
N ALA A 12 -6.67 11.84 -1.08
CA ALA A 12 -5.58 12.76 -1.42
C ALA A 12 -4.59 12.89 -0.26
N ALA A 13 -5.08 13.02 0.98
CA ALA A 13 -4.25 13.04 2.18
C ALA A 13 -3.43 11.74 2.33
N ALA A 14 -4.06 10.58 2.10
CA ALA A 14 -3.38 9.28 2.16
C ALA A 14 -2.31 9.15 1.08
N ARG A 15 -2.58 9.58 -0.17
CA ARG A 15 -1.59 9.57 -1.26
C ARG A 15 -0.37 10.45 -0.93
N SER A 16 -0.58 11.59 -0.28
CA SER A 16 0.53 12.43 0.20
C SER A 16 1.40 11.67 1.21
N ILE A 17 0.79 10.89 2.12
CA ILE A 17 1.55 10.06 3.07
C ILE A 17 2.27 8.93 2.34
N ILE A 18 1.59 8.22 1.42
CA ILE A 18 2.19 7.12 0.63
C ILE A 18 3.39 7.62 -0.17
N SER A 19 3.36 8.85 -0.70
CA SER A 19 4.49 9.42 -1.45
C SER A 19 5.77 9.57 -0.64
N ALA A 20 5.67 9.63 0.68
CA ALA A 20 6.80 9.72 1.60
C ALA A 20 7.08 8.41 2.36
N MET A 21 6.35 7.31 2.04
CA MET A 21 6.37 6.07 2.83
C MET A 21 7.74 5.42 2.87
N PHE A 22 8.52 5.51 1.79
CA PHE A 22 9.87 4.93 1.70
C PHE A 22 10.96 5.85 2.25
N GLY A 23 10.59 6.76 3.14
CA GLY A 23 11.49 7.68 3.82
C GLY A 23 11.01 8.01 5.23
N VAL A 24 11.52 9.11 5.78
CA VAL A 24 11.11 9.60 7.10
C VAL A 24 9.93 10.55 6.94
N ILE A 25 8.76 10.12 7.41
CA ILE A 25 7.53 10.93 7.32
C ILE A 25 7.56 12.01 8.39
N GLN A 26 7.42 13.27 7.96
CA GLN A 26 7.29 14.43 8.86
C GLN A 26 6.05 15.23 8.49
N TYR A 27 5.18 15.48 9.47
CA TYR A 27 3.96 16.27 9.32
C TYR A 27 4.20 17.69 9.75
N SER A 28 3.85 18.69 8.90
CA SER A 28 4.01 20.13 9.18
C SER A 28 2.70 20.85 9.48
N MET A 29 1.58 20.13 9.52
CA MET A 29 0.25 20.69 9.77
C MET A 29 -0.19 20.54 11.22
N MET A 30 -1.09 21.44 11.65
CA MET A 30 -1.70 21.36 12.98
C MET A 30 -2.81 20.28 12.99
N LEU A 31 -2.56 19.13 13.59
CA LEU A 31 -3.48 17.98 13.63
C LEU A 31 -4.87 18.34 14.21
N ARG A 32 -4.94 19.30 15.16
CA ARG A 32 -6.21 19.74 15.76
C ARG A 32 -7.16 20.40 14.77
N ASN A 33 -6.62 20.99 13.68
CA ASN A 33 -7.40 21.71 12.67
C ASN A 33 -7.89 20.78 11.54
N LEU A 34 -7.47 19.51 11.54
CA LEU A 34 -7.84 18.55 10.51
C LEU A 34 -9.21 17.92 10.79
N PRO A 35 -9.98 17.63 9.72
CA PRO A 35 -11.21 16.83 9.82
C PRO A 35 -10.95 15.46 10.47
N GLN A 36 -12.00 14.87 11.05
CA GLN A 36 -11.90 13.55 11.67
C GLN A 36 -11.44 12.48 10.68
N SER A 37 -11.88 12.55 9.41
CA SER A 37 -11.45 11.66 8.33
C SER A 37 -9.95 11.70 8.11
N HIS A 38 -9.34 12.90 8.06
CA HIS A 38 -7.89 13.05 7.90
C HIS A 38 -7.11 12.54 9.12
N ARG A 39 -7.64 12.75 10.32
CA ARG A 39 -7.02 12.17 11.54
C ARG A 39 -7.07 10.64 11.54
N ALA A 40 -8.14 10.05 10.97
CA ALA A 40 -8.22 8.60 10.78
C ALA A 40 -7.16 8.11 9.76
N VAL A 41 -7.00 8.81 8.64
CA VAL A 41 -5.94 8.54 7.65
C VAL A 41 -4.56 8.58 8.32
N ILE A 42 -4.23 9.65 9.03
CA ILE A 42 -2.91 9.78 9.69
C ILE A 42 -2.70 8.64 10.69
N ARG A 43 -3.69 8.32 11.52
CA ARG A 43 -3.58 7.23 12.50
C ARG A 43 -3.30 5.90 11.82
N HIS A 44 -4.04 5.59 10.76
CA HIS A 44 -3.87 4.35 10.01
C HIS A 44 -2.47 4.25 9.41
N TRP A 45 -2.05 5.27 8.64
CA TRP A 45 -0.75 5.25 7.96
C TRP A 45 0.44 5.38 8.90
N LEU A 46 0.29 6.02 10.04
CA LEU A 46 1.31 6.03 11.09
C LEU A 46 1.47 4.63 11.68
N SER A 47 0.36 3.93 11.97
CA SER A 47 0.41 2.55 12.44
C SER A 47 1.05 1.61 11.40
N PHE A 48 0.67 1.75 10.12
CA PHE A 48 1.27 1.01 9.02
C PHE A 48 2.78 1.26 8.96
N SER A 49 3.20 2.52 8.94
CA SER A 49 4.62 2.90 8.91
C SER A 49 5.42 2.35 10.09
N GLN A 50 4.84 2.33 11.30
CA GLN A 50 5.48 1.76 12.48
C GLN A 50 5.60 0.23 12.39
N GLN A 51 4.55 -0.44 11.94
CA GLN A 51 4.52 -1.91 11.79
C GLN A 51 5.53 -2.41 10.77
N HIS A 52 5.72 -1.68 9.67
CA HIS A 52 6.55 -2.06 8.53
C HIS A 52 7.90 -1.32 8.48
N ARG A 53 8.25 -0.64 9.57
CA ARG A 53 9.40 0.27 9.64
C ARG A 53 10.72 -0.41 9.26
N ASP A 54 10.93 -1.61 9.74
CA ASP A 54 12.19 -2.32 9.51
C ASP A 54 12.35 -2.71 8.04
N THR A 55 11.28 -3.14 7.38
CA THR A 55 11.29 -3.41 5.94
C THR A 55 11.54 -2.15 5.14
N VAL A 56 10.82 -1.07 5.43
CA VAL A 56 10.92 0.18 4.68
C VAL A 56 12.26 0.89 4.84
N LEU A 57 12.85 0.89 6.05
CA LEU A 57 14.06 1.66 6.35
C LEU A 57 15.36 0.84 6.36
N LYS A 58 15.29 -0.48 6.51
CA LYS A 58 16.46 -1.36 6.64
C LYS A 58 16.49 -2.49 5.61
N GLY A 59 15.37 -2.76 4.92
CA GLY A 59 15.27 -3.76 3.88
C GLY A 59 16.04 -3.39 2.61
N SER A 60 16.11 -4.32 1.68
CA SER A 60 16.56 -4.03 0.32
C SER A 60 15.60 -3.08 -0.37
N PHE A 61 16.13 -2.00 -0.95
CA PHE A 61 15.33 -1.00 -1.65
C PHE A 61 15.59 -1.07 -3.15
N ARG A 62 14.53 -1.02 -3.95
CA ARG A 62 14.59 -0.99 -5.41
C ARG A 62 13.66 0.09 -5.96
N ALA A 63 14.18 0.89 -6.87
CA ALA A 63 13.42 1.84 -7.66
C ALA A 63 13.31 1.33 -9.11
N TYR A 64 12.11 1.28 -9.64
CA TYR A 64 11.83 0.88 -11.01
C TYR A 64 11.70 2.12 -11.88
N ASN A 65 12.31 2.09 -13.07
CA ASN A 65 12.27 3.16 -14.07
C ASN A 65 12.57 4.55 -13.48
N PRO A 66 13.73 4.75 -12.85
CA PRO A 66 14.06 6.02 -12.18
C PRO A 66 14.04 7.21 -13.14
N GLU A 67 14.30 6.99 -14.43
CA GLU A 67 14.19 7.99 -15.50
C GLU A 67 12.76 8.52 -15.70
N SER A 68 11.75 7.79 -15.25
CA SER A 68 10.33 8.15 -15.29
C SER A 68 9.81 8.65 -13.93
N GLN A 69 10.68 9.26 -13.11
CA GLN A 69 10.34 9.81 -11.79
C GLN A 69 9.85 8.77 -10.78
N TYR A 70 10.47 7.59 -10.77
CA TYR A 70 10.21 6.55 -9.76
C TYR A 70 8.74 6.09 -9.69
N PRO A 71 8.15 5.63 -10.80
CA PRO A 71 6.73 5.27 -10.86
C PRO A 71 6.36 4.10 -9.95
N LEU A 72 7.35 3.29 -9.55
CA LEU A 72 7.21 2.15 -8.66
C LEU A 72 8.45 2.03 -7.78
N LEU A 73 8.22 1.90 -6.47
CA LEU A 73 9.25 1.63 -5.47
C LEU A 73 8.96 0.29 -4.78
N GLU A 74 10.01 -0.37 -4.33
CA GLU A 74 9.93 -1.62 -3.58
C GLU A 74 10.88 -1.57 -2.38
N ALA A 75 10.40 -2.02 -1.23
CA ALA A 75 11.22 -2.39 -0.09
C ALA A 75 10.96 -3.86 0.26
N GLU A 76 12.02 -4.63 0.49
CA GLU A 76 11.94 -6.07 0.75
C GLU A 76 12.76 -6.45 1.97
N SER A 77 12.19 -7.32 2.81
CA SER A 77 12.85 -8.00 3.92
C SER A 77 12.63 -9.51 3.83
N GLU A 78 13.20 -10.26 4.77
CA GLU A 78 12.94 -11.71 4.88
C GLU A 78 11.48 -12.05 5.16
N THR A 79 10.71 -11.10 5.76
CA THR A 79 9.36 -11.35 6.26
C THR A 79 8.26 -10.80 5.36
N GLU A 80 8.55 -9.82 4.49
CA GLU A 80 7.53 -9.16 3.67
C GLU A 80 8.14 -8.36 2.52
N ARG A 81 7.28 -7.97 1.56
CA ARG A 81 7.61 -7.04 0.47
C ARG A 81 6.56 -5.94 0.41
N ILE A 82 7.01 -4.72 0.18
CA ILE A 82 6.15 -3.53 0.12
C ILE A 82 6.44 -2.77 -1.16
N PHE A 83 5.42 -2.59 -1.99
CA PHE A 83 5.48 -1.78 -3.20
C PHE A 83 4.71 -0.48 -3.01
N GLY A 84 5.23 0.62 -3.57
CA GLY A 84 4.52 1.88 -3.75
C GLY A 84 4.33 2.16 -5.23
N ALA A 85 3.08 2.08 -5.72
CA ALA A 85 2.73 2.40 -7.10
C ALA A 85 2.26 3.86 -7.18
N TYR A 86 2.93 4.70 -7.98
CA TYR A 86 2.68 6.14 -8.06
C TYR A 86 2.11 6.60 -9.40
N VAL A 87 2.24 5.77 -10.44
CA VAL A 87 1.73 6.05 -11.77
C VAL A 87 0.68 5.01 -12.16
N SER A 88 -0.47 5.49 -12.63
CA SER A 88 -1.57 4.63 -13.10
C SER A 88 -1.12 3.80 -14.32
N GLY A 89 -1.54 2.54 -14.36
CA GLY A 89 -1.18 1.62 -15.44
C GLY A 89 0.17 0.92 -15.25
N MET A 90 0.94 1.27 -14.19
CA MET A 90 2.17 0.55 -13.86
C MET A 90 1.87 -0.85 -13.39
N VAL A 91 2.55 -1.83 -13.99
CA VAL A 91 2.45 -3.24 -13.56
C VAL A 91 3.42 -3.49 -12.41
N VAL A 92 2.90 -3.95 -11.28
CA VAL A 92 3.69 -4.31 -10.10
C VAL A 92 4.14 -5.78 -10.20
N PRO A 93 5.44 -6.06 -10.31
CA PRO A 93 5.98 -7.43 -10.45
C PRO A 93 6.02 -8.12 -9.09
N CYS A 94 4.92 -8.74 -8.67
CA CYS A 94 4.82 -9.34 -7.34
C CYS A 94 5.78 -10.53 -7.12
N GLY A 95 6.17 -11.24 -8.20
CA GLY A 95 7.07 -12.39 -8.07
C GLY A 95 6.49 -13.52 -7.22
N MET A 96 7.32 -14.30 -6.53
CA MET A 96 6.85 -15.41 -5.70
C MET A 96 6.02 -14.91 -4.51
N LEU A 97 4.92 -15.61 -4.21
CA LEU A 97 4.03 -15.33 -3.07
C LEU A 97 4.44 -16.18 -1.85
N ASP A 98 5.73 -16.15 -1.49
CA ASP A 98 6.32 -16.88 -0.37
C ASP A 98 6.20 -16.16 0.97
N ARG A 99 5.85 -14.88 0.92
CA ARG A 99 5.66 -13.99 2.08
C ARG A 99 4.58 -12.95 1.78
N PRO A 100 4.05 -12.25 2.79
CA PRO A 100 3.10 -11.16 2.56
C PRO A 100 3.66 -10.08 1.63
N ILE A 101 2.84 -9.65 0.68
CA ILE A 101 3.14 -8.54 -0.23
C ILE A 101 2.09 -7.46 -0.02
N TYR A 102 2.55 -6.23 0.16
CA TYR A 102 1.71 -5.05 0.27
C TYR A 102 1.93 -4.17 -0.95
N VAL A 103 0.86 -3.76 -1.62
CA VAL A 103 0.93 -2.82 -2.75
C VAL A 103 0.13 -1.58 -2.40
N LEU A 104 0.85 -0.48 -2.14
CA LEU A 104 0.28 0.81 -1.77
C LEU A 104 -0.16 1.55 -3.05
N ASN A 105 -1.42 1.99 -3.08
CA ASN A 105 -1.97 2.72 -4.20
C ASN A 105 -1.76 4.24 -4.03
N GLY A 106 -0.60 4.73 -4.43
CA GLY A 106 -0.27 6.15 -4.50
C GLY A 106 -0.82 6.85 -5.75
N THR A 107 -1.56 6.14 -6.61
CA THR A 107 -2.14 6.70 -7.83
C THR A 107 -3.46 7.44 -7.55
N GLY A 108 -3.97 8.15 -8.56
CA GLY A 108 -5.30 8.78 -8.50
C GLY A 108 -6.44 7.87 -9.01
N ARG A 109 -6.20 6.56 -9.20
CA ARG A 109 -7.18 5.59 -9.69
C ARG A 109 -7.49 4.57 -8.60
N ASP A 110 -8.71 4.03 -8.62
CA ASP A 110 -9.17 3.01 -7.66
C ASP A 110 -8.79 1.59 -8.12
N GLU A 111 -7.58 1.45 -8.65
CA GLU A 111 -7.07 0.17 -9.13
C GLU A 111 -5.54 0.13 -9.13
N VAL A 112 -5.00 -1.07 -8.99
CA VAL A 112 -3.59 -1.40 -9.24
C VAL A 112 -3.50 -2.58 -10.21
N ILE A 113 -2.41 -2.66 -10.98
CA ILE A 113 -2.17 -3.76 -11.91
C ILE A 113 -1.02 -4.59 -11.34
N LEU A 114 -1.27 -5.87 -11.13
CA LEU A 114 -0.31 -6.81 -10.54
C LEU A 114 0.06 -7.89 -11.54
N GLU A 115 1.34 -8.20 -11.63
CA GLU A 115 1.83 -9.42 -12.25
C GLU A 115 1.96 -10.49 -11.18
N LEU A 116 1.12 -11.52 -11.27
CA LEU A 116 1.02 -12.60 -10.31
C LEU A 116 1.45 -13.91 -10.97
N PRO A 117 2.49 -14.61 -10.46
CA PRO A 117 2.93 -15.88 -11.02
C PRO A 117 1.92 -17.02 -10.78
N SER A 118 1.10 -16.88 -9.76
CA SER A 118 0.06 -17.82 -9.38
C SER A 118 -1.10 -17.07 -8.70
N THR A 119 -2.23 -17.76 -8.53
CA THR A 119 -3.36 -17.20 -7.79
C THR A 119 -3.00 -17.07 -6.30
N PRO A 120 -3.08 -15.88 -5.70
CA PRO A 120 -2.85 -15.72 -4.27
C PRO A 120 -3.93 -16.44 -3.47
N THR A 121 -3.57 -17.05 -2.35
CA THR A 121 -4.53 -17.71 -1.46
C THR A 121 -5.40 -16.74 -0.67
N ARG A 122 -4.90 -15.53 -0.48
CA ARG A 122 -5.63 -14.44 0.19
C ARG A 122 -5.31 -13.10 -0.42
N VAL A 123 -6.36 -12.34 -0.72
CA VAL A 123 -6.26 -10.94 -1.17
C VAL A 123 -7.20 -10.11 -0.33
N VAL A 124 -6.67 -9.08 0.31
CA VAL A 124 -7.46 -8.15 1.13
C VAL A 124 -7.06 -6.74 0.75
N ALA A 125 -8.03 -5.91 0.38
CA ALA A 125 -7.81 -4.50 0.11
C ALA A 125 -8.31 -3.62 1.26
N PHE A 126 -7.68 -2.47 1.40
CA PHE A 126 -7.99 -1.48 2.43
C PHE A 126 -8.09 -0.10 1.79
N ASP A 127 -9.02 0.72 2.29
CA ASP A 127 -9.14 2.12 1.86
C ASP A 127 -8.10 3.03 2.55
N ALA A 128 -8.18 4.32 2.24
CA ALA A 128 -7.29 5.35 2.78
C ALA A 128 -7.28 5.45 4.31
N GLN A 129 -8.33 4.97 4.97
CA GLN A 129 -8.48 4.98 6.44
C GLN A 129 -8.23 3.61 7.07
N GLY A 130 -7.82 2.61 6.28
CA GLY A 130 -7.54 1.26 6.75
C GLY A 130 -8.77 0.38 6.96
N ARG A 131 -9.91 0.74 6.39
CA ARG A 131 -11.10 -0.12 6.41
C ARG A 131 -11.00 -1.13 5.29
N GLU A 132 -11.31 -2.39 5.60
CA GLU A 132 -11.32 -3.46 4.61
C GLU A 132 -12.39 -3.21 3.55
N VAL A 133 -12.03 -3.42 2.29
CA VAL A 133 -12.90 -3.26 1.13
C VAL A 133 -13.06 -4.61 0.45
N LEU A 134 -14.30 -4.95 0.11
CA LEU A 134 -14.59 -6.16 -0.64
C LEU A 134 -14.07 -6.01 -2.07
N ILE A 135 -13.27 -6.97 -2.49
CA ILE A 135 -12.72 -7.04 -3.84
C ILE A 135 -12.95 -8.43 -4.44
N SER A 136 -13.05 -8.49 -5.75
CA SER A 136 -13.06 -9.76 -6.48
C SER A 136 -11.64 -10.35 -6.48
N MET A 137 -11.54 -11.66 -6.25
CA MET A 137 -10.28 -12.36 -6.40
C MET A 137 -9.79 -12.26 -7.85
N PRO A 138 -8.48 -12.00 -8.06
CA PRO A 138 -7.92 -12.02 -9.41
C PRO A 138 -8.07 -13.41 -10.02
N SER A 139 -8.40 -13.46 -11.30
CA SER A 139 -8.36 -14.70 -12.07
C SER A 139 -6.91 -15.17 -12.25
N VAL A 140 -6.77 -16.48 -12.40
CA VAL A 140 -5.52 -17.27 -12.51
C VAL A 140 -4.35 -16.51 -13.15
N GLY A 141 -3.19 -16.61 -12.51
CA GLY A 141 -1.82 -16.22 -12.91
C GLY A 141 -1.62 -15.30 -14.13
N GLY A 142 -0.71 -14.34 -14.02
CA GLY A 142 -0.44 -13.34 -15.06
C GLY A 142 -0.77 -11.92 -14.61
N ILE A 143 -1.10 -11.05 -15.55
CA ILE A 143 -1.42 -9.64 -15.27
C ILE A 143 -2.89 -9.53 -14.84
N SER A 144 -3.12 -9.04 -13.64
CA SER A 144 -4.45 -8.86 -13.06
C SER A 144 -4.66 -7.42 -12.59
N LYS A 145 -5.83 -6.87 -12.90
CA LYS A 145 -6.30 -5.60 -12.38
C LYS A 145 -7.07 -5.83 -11.08
N ILE A 146 -6.67 -5.18 -10.01
CA ILE A 146 -7.27 -5.30 -8.68
C ILE A 146 -7.89 -3.96 -8.29
N ALA A 147 -9.15 -3.97 -7.86
CA ALA A 147 -9.81 -2.78 -7.33
C ALA A 147 -9.21 -2.46 -5.95
N VAL A 148 -8.41 -1.40 -5.89
CA VAL A 148 -7.82 -0.88 -4.64
C VAL A 148 -8.09 0.61 -4.62
N PRO A 149 -8.80 1.15 -3.62
CA PRO A 149 -9.09 2.58 -3.55
C PRO A 149 -7.82 3.43 -3.62
N ALA A 150 -7.90 4.59 -4.26
CA ALA A 150 -6.82 5.56 -4.25
C ALA A 150 -6.44 5.90 -2.80
N GLY A 151 -5.14 5.97 -2.50
CA GLY A 151 -4.68 6.17 -1.13
C GLY A 151 -4.91 4.98 -0.19
N GLY A 152 -5.31 3.83 -0.71
CA GLY A 152 -5.41 2.57 0.02
C GLY A 152 -4.27 1.62 -0.33
N TYR A 153 -4.43 0.33 0.00
CA TYR A 153 -3.47 -0.71 -0.36
C TYR A 153 -4.13 -2.08 -0.46
N VAL A 154 -3.47 -3.01 -1.12
CA VAL A 154 -3.83 -4.44 -1.12
C VAL A 154 -2.74 -5.25 -0.45
N ARG A 155 -3.14 -6.22 0.37
CA ARG A 155 -2.29 -7.26 0.94
C ARG A 155 -2.54 -8.57 0.22
N LEU A 156 -1.47 -9.18 -0.27
CA LEU A 156 -1.42 -10.52 -0.84
C LEU A 156 -0.67 -11.44 0.12
N GLY A 157 -1.06 -12.68 0.21
CA GLY A 157 -0.31 -13.62 1.03
C GLY A 157 -0.91 -15.01 1.09
N LEU A 158 -0.18 -15.90 1.78
CA LEU A 158 -0.67 -17.20 2.19
C LEU A 158 -1.74 -17.01 3.26
N ALA A 159 -2.71 -17.92 3.32
CA ALA A 159 -3.72 -17.92 4.38
C ALA A 159 -3.02 -18.00 5.74
N ASP A 160 -3.40 -17.12 6.68
CA ASP A 160 -2.91 -17.20 8.05
C ASP A 160 -3.30 -18.56 8.65
N THR A 161 -2.33 -19.44 8.84
CA THR A 161 -2.52 -20.74 9.53
C THR A 161 -2.84 -20.58 11.03
N LYS A 162 -2.91 -19.35 11.53
CA LYS A 162 -3.17 -19.08 12.96
C LYS A 162 -4.63 -19.15 13.40
N ASN A 163 -5.60 -19.30 12.48
CA ASN A 163 -7.03 -19.34 12.84
C ASN A 163 -7.66 -20.73 12.75
N LEU A 164 -6.87 -21.82 12.68
CA LEU A 164 -7.39 -23.19 12.66
C LEU A 164 -7.31 -23.94 14.00
N SER A 165 -6.98 -23.24 15.10
CA SER A 165 -6.89 -23.86 16.43
C SER A 165 -7.85 -23.24 17.44
N VAL A 166 -9.14 -23.12 17.11
CA VAL A 166 -10.23 -23.02 18.11
C VAL A 166 -11.47 -23.71 17.52
N ARG A 167 -11.57 -24.99 17.75
CA ARG A 167 -12.83 -25.73 17.93
C ARG A 167 -12.62 -26.79 18.99
#